data_0c46234c80180927e12fcc477ac4d067
#
_entry.id   0c46234c80180927e12fcc477ac4d067
#
_cell.length_a   1.000
_cell.length_b   1.000
_cell.length_c   1.000
_cell.angle_alpha   90.00
_cell.angle_beta   90.00
_cell.angle_gamma   90.00
#
_symmetry.space_group_name_H-M   'P 1'
#
loop_
_entity.id
_entity.type
_entity.pdbx_description
1 polymer ?
#
loop_
_entity_poly.entity_id
_entity_poly.type
_entity_poly.pdbx_seq_one_letter_code
_entity_poly.pdbx_strand_id
1 'polypeptide(L)'
;ARGTMLLYHYRPLADEIFRVPILLVMATSSRGYILDLAPGQSFVEYLLKCGYDVYMLDWAPPTAAEKHLNLATYVDDFIPDCISKVQADSGETDVTLAAYCMGGVLSTMYMALNPDGPVKNFVCFTTPINWHGMGLFSSFSDKRWFDVDKLVDSLGNVPPEVIVASFDMLRPASRFAGNIRLWDNMWNDEAVKAYRRLERWGNDTLPLAGEYFRDTTKKLMWD
;
A
#
# COMPACT_ATOMS: atom_id res chain seq x y z
N ALA A 1 11.83 -11.15 -5.99
CA ALA A 1 11.30 -10.02 -6.76
C ALA A 1 10.81 -10.49 -8.12
N ARG A 2 9.73 -9.89 -8.63
CA ARG A 2 9.18 -10.14 -9.97
C ARG A 2 8.55 -8.83 -10.49
N GLY A 3 9.14 -8.21 -11.50
CA GLY A 3 8.73 -6.88 -11.94
C GLY A 3 8.73 -5.89 -10.77
N THR A 4 7.63 -5.16 -10.59
CA THR A 4 7.45 -4.24 -9.47
C THR A 4 7.16 -4.92 -8.13
N MET A 5 6.91 -6.23 -8.11
CA MET A 5 6.56 -6.99 -6.92
C MET A 5 7.80 -7.37 -6.11
N LEU A 6 7.82 -7.01 -4.83
CA LEU A 6 8.86 -7.36 -3.86
C LEU A 6 8.21 -8.13 -2.72
N LEU A 7 8.60 -9.39 -2.50
CA LEU A 7 8.16 -10.18 -1.36
C LEU A 7 9.32 -10.35 -0.39
N TYR A 8 9.09 -9.92 0.85
CA TYR A 8 10.02 -10.06 1.98
C TYR A 8 9.48 -11.09 2.96
N HIS A 9 10.37 -11.88 3.55
CA HIS A 9 10.10 -12.71 4.70
C HIS A 9 10.93 -12.19 5.88
N TYR A 10 10.29 -11.87 6.97
CA TYR A 10 10.95 -11.38 8.18
C TYR A 10 11.40 -12.54 9.06
N ARG A 11 12.61 -12.41 9.61
CA ARG A 11 13.13 -13.43 10.51
C ARG A 11 12.32 -13.44 11.82
N PRO A 12 11.79 -14.59 12.25
CA PRO A 12 11.06 -14.72 13.50
C PRO A 12 11.85 -14.20 14.71
N LEU A 13 11.15 -13.58 15.67
CA LEU A 13 11.71 -13.08 16.92
C LEU A 13 11.23 -13.88 18.14
N ALA A 14 10.35 -14.86 17.96
CA ALA A 14 9.86 -15.77 18.99
C ALA A 14 10.38 -17.19 18.73
N ASP A 15 10.55 -17.99 19.79
CA ASP A 15 11.00 -19.38 19.71
C ASP A 15 9.92 -20.30 19.11
N GLU A 16 8.65 -19.95 19.33
CA GLU A 16 7.49 -20.64 18.76
C GLU A 16 6.71 -19.66 17.90
N ILE A 17 6.29 -20.11 16.70
CA ILE A 17 5.52 -19.31 15.76
C ILE A 17 4.17 -19.94 15.49
N PHE A 18 3.15 -19.09 15.27
CA PHE A 18 1.85 -19.54 14.86
C PHE A 18 1.87 -20.14 13.45
N ARG A 19 1.08 -21.20 13.25
CA ARG A 19 1.05 -21.97 12.01
C ARG A 19 0.68 -21.13 10.77
N VAL A 20 -0.35 -20.27 10.88
CA VAL A 20 -0.85 -19.51 9.72
C VAL A 20 -0.03 -18.24 9.52
N PRO A 21 0.73 -18.12 8.43
CA PRO A 21 1.55 -16.93 8.17
C PRO A 21 0.70 -15.71 7.85
N ILE A 22 1.26 -14.52 8.12
CA ILE A 22 0.65 -13.23 7.77
C ILE A 22 1.38 -12.66 6.56
N LEU A 23 0.64 -12.38 5.48
CA LEU A 23 1.10 -11.58 4.35
C LEU A 23 0.58 -10.16 4.50
N LEU A 24 1.47 -9.22 4.80
CA LEU A 24 1.20 -7.79 4.76
C LEU A 24 1.17 -7.32 3.31
N VAL A 25 0.05 -6.77 2.84
CA VAL A 25 -0.09 -6.28 1.45
C VAL A 25 -0.10 -4.76 1.45
N MET A 26 0.96 -4.16 0.93
CA MET A 26 1.14 -2.71 0.93
C MET A 26 0.39 -2.00 -0.18
N ALA A 27 0.12 -0.70 0.04
CA ALA A 27 -0.38 0.18 -1.00
C ALA A 27 0.66 0.35 -2.12
N THR A 28 0.22 0.41 -3.36
CA THR A 28 1.09 0.46 -4.55
C THR A 28 1.89 1.76 -4.69
N SER A 29 1.44 2.85 -4.04
CA SER A 29 2.11 4.16 -4.06
C SER A 29 2.96 4.45 -2.82
N SER A 30 2.97 3.57 -1.81
CA SER A 30 3.63 3.81 -0.53
C SER A 30 4.67 2.75 -0.24
N ARG A 31 5.74 3.13 0.45
CA ARG A 31 6.79 2.20 0.92
C ARG A 31 6.34 1.40 2.12
N GLY A 32 6.64 0.10 2.12
CA GLY A 32 6.28 -0.84 3.18
C GLY A 32 6.90 -0.55 4.54
N TYR A 33 8.02 0.17 4.59
CA TYR A 33 8.71 0.47 5.84
C TYR A 33 7.90 1.34 6.83
N ILE A 34 6.72 1.88 6.44
CA ILE A 34 5.80 2.51 7.40
C ILE A 34 5.35 1.52 8.47
N LEU A 35 5.22 0.24 8.13
CA LEU A 35 4.88 -0.81 9.07
C LEU A 35 6.09 -1.32 9.87
N ASP A 36 7.31 -0.86 9.51
CA ASP A 36 8.58 -1.21 10.16
C ASP A 36 9.47 0.04 10.30
N LEU A 37 8.92 1.10 10.88
CA LEU A 37 9.49 2.46 10.80
C LEU A 37 10.76 2.63 11.63
N ALA A 38 10.79 2.08 12.82
CA ALA A 38 11.93 2.11 13.75
C ALA A 38 11.72 1.13 14.90
N PRO A 39 12.80 0.72 15.63
CA PRO A 39 12.70 -0.08 16.85
C PRO A 39 11.70 0.53 17.84
N GLY A 40 10.75 -0.27 18.32
CA GLY A 40 9.67 0.18 19.22
C GLY A 40 8.55 1.00 18.51
N GLN A 41 8.66 1.26 17.22
CA GLN A 41 7.67 1.90 16.37
C GLN A 41 7.48 1.06 15.10
N SER A 42 7.43 -0.25 15.24
CA SER A 42 7.29 -1.22 14.17
C SER A 42 6.12 -2.15 14.47
N PHE A 43 5.15 -2.18 13.56
CA PHE A 43 4.06 -3.14 13.59
C PHE A 43 4.57 -4.55 13.26
N VAL A 44 5.52 -4.65 12.33
CA VAL A 44 6.18 -5.91 11.99
C VAL A 44 6.90 -6.49 13.21
N GLU A 45 7.73 -5.69 13.89
CA GLU A 45 8.43 -6.12 15.13
C GLU A 45 7.44 -6.61 16.19
N TYR A 46 6.31 -5.93 16.35
CA TYR A 46 5.27 -6.33 17.28
C TYR A 46 4.69 -7.70 16.92
N LEU A 47 4.32 -7.92 15.65
CA LEU A 47 3.80 -9.21 15.19
C LEU A 47 4.81 -10.34 15.39
N LEU A 48 6.08 -10.10 15.04
CA LEU A 48 7.16 -11.08 15.20
C LEU A 48 7.37 -11.46 16.67
N LYS A 49 7.33 -10.48 17.60
CA LYS A 49 7.41 -10.73 19.05
C LYS A 49 6.19 -11.48 19.60
N CYS A 50 5.03 -11.31 18.96
CA CYS A 50 3.82 -12.06 19.29
C CYS A 50 3.81 -13.49 18.71
N GLY A 51 4.86 -13.91 17.98
CA GLY A 51 4.97 -15.25 17.42
C GLY A 51 4.32 -15.44 16.06
N TYR A 52 4.05 -14.36 15.32
CA TYR A 52 3.56 -14.51 13.96
C TYR A 52 4.71 -14.68 12.97
N ASP A 53 4.48 -15.51 11.95
CA ASP A 53 5.33 -15.62 10.76
C ASP A 53 4.90 -14.55 9.76
N VAL A 54 5.80 -13.59 9.46
CA VAL A 54 5.43 -12.35 8.77
C VAL A 54 6.13 -12.23 7.44
N TYR A 55 5.33 -12.09 6.39
CA TYR A 55 5.73 -11.73 5.03
C TYR A 55 5.19 -10.35 4.67
N MET A 56 5.86 -9.66 3.75
CA MET A 56 5.41 -8.37 3.25
C MET A 56 5.53 -8.32 1.73
N LEU A 57 4.40 -8.06 1.06
CA LEU A 57 4.35 -7.64 -0.33
C LEU A 57 4.51 -6.12 -0.38
N ASP A 58 5.67 -5.67 -0.83
CA ASP A 58 6.00 -4.27 -1.09
C ASP A 58 6.23 -4.07 -2.60
N TRP A 59 6.41 -2.84 -3.03
CA TRP A 59 6.46 -2.49 -4.44
C TRP A 59 7.74 -1.73 -4.80
N ALA A 60 8.30 -2.07 -5.96
CA ALA A 60 9.33 -1.27 -6.63
C ALA A 60 8.68 -0.25 -7.58
N PRO A 61 9.36 0.87 -7.87
CA PRO A 61 8.91 1.80 -8.89
C PRO A 61 8.76 1.08 -10.23
N PRO A 62 7.61 1.22 -10.94
CA PRO A 62 7.48 0.67 -12.28
C PRO A 62 8.44 1.38 -13.26
N THR A 63 9.12 0.60 -14.07
CA THR A 63 9.93 1.10 -15.18
C THR A 63 9.06 1.64 -16.32
N ALA A 64 9.64 2.37 -17.26
CA ALA A 64 8.90 2.84 -18.44
C ALA A 64 8.32 1.69 -19.29
N ALA A 65 8.97 0.51 -19.28
CA ALA A 65 8.47 -0.69 -19.96
C ALA A 65 7.24 -1.29 -19.25
N GLU A 66 7.06 -1.03 -17.96
CA GLU A 66 6.00 -1.58 -17.12
C GLU A 66 4.75 -0.68 -17.04
N LYS A 67 4.68 0.40 -17.82
CA LYS A 67 3.51 1.29 -17.88
C LYS A 67 2.20 0.56 -18.24
N HIS A 68 2.29 -0.63 -18.86
CA HIS A 68 1.17 -1.46 -19.26
C HIS A 68 0.57 -2.32 -18.14
N LEU A 69 1.24 -2.40 -16.97
CA LEU A 69 0.71 -3.09 -15.81
C LEU A 69 -0.61 -2.44 -15.40
N ASN A 70 -1.66 -3.23 -15.34
CA ASN A 70 -3.01 -2.78 -15.08
C ASN A 70 -3.57 -3.38 -13.79
N LEU A 71 -4.78 -3.00 -13.40
CA LEU A 71 -5.41 -3.46 -12.16
C LEU A 71 -5.48 -4.99 -12.08
N ALA A 72 -5.83 -5.66 -13.19
CA ALA A 72 -5.89 -7.13 -13.23
C ALA A 72 -4.51 -7.77 -12.98
N THR A 73 -3.42 -7.18 -13.47
CA THR A 73 -2.07 -7.70 -13.20
C THR A 73 -1.77 -7.76 -11.70
N TYR A 74 -2.17 -6.74 -10.94
CA TYR A 74 -1.96 -6.73 -9.50
C TYR A 74 -2.85 -7.75 -8.78
N VAL A 75 -4.11 -7.88 -9.20
CA VAL A 75 -5.12 -8.73 -8.54
C VAL A 75 -4.98 -10.21 -8.92
N ASP A 76 -4.83 -10.49 -10.22
CA ASP A 76 -4.93 -11.85 -10.76
C ASP A 76 -3.56 -12.51 -10.96
N ASP A 77 -2.46 -11.75 -10.86
CA ASP A 77 -1.11 -12.27 -11.08
C ASP A 77 -0.20 -12.05 -9.86
N PHE A 78 -0.01 -10.80 -9.38
CA PHE A 78 0.95 -10.52 -8.32
C PHE A 78 0.51 -11.03 -6.94
N ILE A 79 -0.74 -10.80 -6.55
CA ILE A 79 -1.24 -11.26 -5.24
C ILE A 79 -1.25 -12.79 -5.15
N PRO A 80 -1.83 -13.55 -6.12
CA PRO A 80 -1.80 -15.01 -6.05
C PRO A 80 -0.38 -15.58 -6.14
N ASP A 81 0.53 -14.98 -6.91
CA ASP A 81 1.94 -15.40 -6.94
C ASP A 81 2.62 -15.21 -5.58
N CYS A 82 2.37 -14.10 -4.89
CA CYS A 82 2.85 -13.89 -3.52
C CYS A 82 2.28 -14.91 -2.54
N ILE A 83 0.98 -15.16 -2.58
CA ILE A 83 0.33 -16.14 -1.71
C ILE A 83 0.95 -17.53 -1.93
N SER A 84 1.10 -17.95 -3.20
CA SER A 84 1.72 -19.23 -3.53
C SER A 84 3.16 -19.35 -3.01
N LYS A 85 3.95 -18.25 -3.07
CA LYS A 85 5.31 -18.23 -2.53
C LYS A 85 5.32 -18.31 -1.00
N VAL A 86 4.40 -17.64 -0.33
CA VAL A 86 4.26 -17.71 1.13
C VAL A 86 3.91 -19.14 1.55
N GLN A 87 2.95 -19.78 0.86
CA GLN A 87 2.58 -21.19 1.11
C GLN A 87 3.76 -22.14 0.89
N ALA A 88 4.51 -21.96 -0.19
CA ALA A 88 5.66 -22.79 -0.51
C ALA A 88 6.81 -22.63 0.50
N ASP A 89 7.04 -21.43 1.02
CA ASP A 89 8.12 -21.13 1.96
C ASP A 89 7.75 -21.53 3.39
N SER A 90 6.53 -21.27 3.83
CA SER A 90 6.04 -21.62 5.18
C SER A 90 5.65 -23.10 5.31
N GLY A 91 5.33 -23.77 4.21
CA GLY A 91 4.77 -25.13 4.20
C GLY A 91 3.27 -25.18 4.57
N GLU A 92 2.62 -24.03 4.72
CA GLU A 92 1.22 -23.93 5.13
C GLU A 92 0.28 -23.71 3.94
N THR A 93 -0.95 -24.23 4.05
CA THR A 93 -1.98 -24.05 3.01
C THR A 93 -2.79 -22.78 3.19
N ASP A 94 -2.93 -22.33 4.44
CA ASP A 94 -3.71 -21.16 4.81
C ASP A 94 -2.80 -19.94 4.94
N VAL A 95 -3.31 -18.75 4.56
CA VAL A 95 -2.62 -17.46 4.72
C VAL A 95 -3.56 -16.43 5.32
N THR A 96 -3.06 -15.59 6.22
CA THR A 96 -3.76 -14.39 6.66
C THR A 96 -3.30 -13.20 5.81
N LEU A 97 -4.23 -12.48 5.17
CA LEU A 97 -3.95 -11.21 4.54
C LEU A 97 -4.19 -10.06 5.52
N ALA A 98 -3.18 -9.22 5.71
CA ALA A 98 -3.32 -7.98 6.45
C ALA A 98 -2.90 -6.82 5.52
N ALA A 99 -3.89 -6.11 5.00
CA ALA A 99 -3.72 -5.26 3.83
C ALA A 99 -3.91 -3.77 4.16
N TYR A 100 -2.99 -2.94 3.66
CA TYR A 100 -2.94 -1.52 3.93
C TYR A 100 -3.39 -0.69 2.72
N CYS A 101 -4.38 0.20 2.91
CA CYS A 101 -4.86 1.18 1.94
C CYS A 101 -5.24 0.52 0.60
N MET A 102 -4.62 0.90 -0.52
CA MET A 102 -4.85 0.28 -1.83
C MET A 102 -4.53 -1.21 -1.86
N GLY A 103 -3.59 -1.69 -1.05
CA GLY A 103 -3.36 -3.12 -0.87
C GLY A 103 -4.61 -3.85 -0.37
N GLY A 104 -5.39 -3.19 0.48
CA GLY A 104 -6.69 -3.72 0.94
C GLY A 104 -7.73 -3.81 -0.17
N VAL A 105 -7.79 -2.81 -1.06
CA VAL A 105 -8.68 -2.83 -2.24
C VAL A 105 -8.33 -4.00 -3.16
N LEU A 106 -7.05 -4.13 -3.51
CA LEU A 106 -6.55 -5.23 -4.36
C LEU A 106 -6.84 -6.60 -3.72
N SER A 107 -6.58 -6.74 -2.42
CA SER A 107 -6.85 -7.99 -1.68
C SER A 107 -8.35 -8.31 -1.61
N THR A 108 -9.21 -7.30 -1.44
CA THR A 108 -10.67 -7.49 -1.47
C THR A 108 -11.13 -7.99 -2.84
N MET A 109 -10.60 -7.42 -3.92
CA MET A 109 -10.90 -7.87 -5.29
C MET A 109 -10.43 -9.30 -5.52
N TYR A 110 -9.19 -9.62 -5.10
CA TYR A 110 -8.66 -10.97 -5.17
C TYR A 110 -9.56 -11.99 -4.45
N MET A 111 -9.98 -11.69 -3.22
CA MET A 111 -10.85 -12.57 -2.44
C MET A 111 -12.24 -12.74 -3.06
N ALA A 112 -12.80 -11.68 -3.64
CA ALA A 112 -14.08 -11.74 -4.33
C ALA A 112 -14.03 -12.64 -5.57
N LEU A 113 -12.89 -12.68 -6.27
CA LEU A 113 -12.67 -13.55 -7.43
C LEU A 113 -12.27 -14.97 -7.03
N ASN A 114 -11.78 -15.17 -5.80
CA ASN A 114 -11.31 -16.46 -5.28
C ASN A 114 -11.95 -16.79 -3.93
N PRO A 115 -13.28 -17.01 -3.85
CA PRO A 115 -14.00 -17.21 -2.59
C PRO A 115 -13.58 -18.47 -1.83
N ASP A 116 -13.13 -19.50 -2.55
CA ASP A 116 -12.63 -20.77 -1.98
C ASP A 116 -11.08 -20.77 -1.90
N GLY A 117 -10.45 -19.60 -1.96
CA GLY A 117 -9.01 -19.45 -1.94
C GLY A 117 -8.38 -19.71 -0.57
N PRO A 118 -7.03 -19.66 -0.46
CA PRO A 118 -6.28 -20.04 0.74
C PRO A 118 -6.31 -18.98 1.85
N VAL A 119 -7.05 -17.87 1.68
CA VAL A 119 -7.09 -16.79 2.67
C VAL A 119 -8.00 -17.18 3.83
N LYS A 120 -7.38 -17.46 4.99
CA LYS A 120 -8.08 -17.84 6.21
C LYS A 120 -8.67 -16.67 6.97
N ASN A 121 -7.90 -15.56 7.06
CA ASN A 121 -8.30 -14.35 7.73
C ASN A 121 -7.95 -13.14 6.84
N PHE A 122 -8.78 -12.11 6.93
CA PHE A 122 -8.54 -10.86 6.21
C PHE A 122 -8.70 -9.65 7.13
N VAL A 123 -7.66 -8.80 7.18
CA VAL A 123 -7.63 -7.57 7.98
C VAL A 123 -7.35 -6.39 7.05
N CYS A 124 -8.19 -5.39 7.11
CA CYS A 124 -8.04 -4.14 6.34
C CYS A 124 -7.62 -2.99 7.23
N PHE A 125 -6.53 -2.30 6.86
CA PHE A 125 -6.09 -1.05 7.47
C PHE A 125 -6.35 0.11 6.51
N THR A 126 -7.18 1.08 6.91
CA THR A 126 -7.44 2.31 6.13
C THR A 126 -7.77 2.07 4.65
N THR A 127 -8.51 0.99 4.37
CA THR A 127 -8.83 0.56 3.00
C THR A 127 -9.99 1.39 2.43
N PRO A 128 -9.82 2.11 1.31
CA PRO A 128 -10.86 2.93 0.70
C PRO A 128 -11.81 2.08 -0.16
N ILE A 129 -12.83 1.49 0.45
CA ILE A 129 -13.82 0.66 -0.26
C ILE A 129 -14.89 1.51 -0.93
N ASN A 130 -15.29 2.64 -0.32
CA ASN A 130 -16.30 3.55 -0.88
C ASN A 130 -15.65 4.84 -1.37
N TRP A 131 -15.43 4.93 -2.68
CA TRP A 131 -14.82 6.09 -3.32
C TRP A 131 -15.75 7.31 -3.39
N HIS A 132 -17.07 7.10 -3.43
CA HIS A 132 -18.05 8.20 -3.42
C HIS A 132 -18.02 9.01 -2.12
N GLY A 133 -17.58 8.40 -1.02
CA GLY A 133 -17.44 9.03 0.30
C GLY A 133 -16.18 9.88 0.48
N MET A 134 -15.33 10.05 -0.53
CA MET A 134 -14.03 10.71 -0.40
C MET A 134 -14.06 12.25 -0.47
N GLY A 135 -15.24 12.87 -0.36
CA GLY A 135 -15.38 14.32 -0.23
C GLY A 135 -14.77 15.11 -1.40
N LEU A 136 -13.88 16.05 -1.10
CA LEU A 136 -13.24 16.91 -2.12
C LEU A 136 -12.48 16.11 -3.18
N PHE A 137 -11.90 14.97 -2.83
CA PHE A 137 -11.19 14.12 -3.79
C PHE A 137 -12.11 13.63 -4.92
N SER A 138 -13.34 13.23 -4.59
CA SER A 138 -14.33 12.82 -5.60
C SER A 138 -14.68 13.97 -6.56
N SER A 139 -14.66 15.22 -6.06
CA SER A 139 -14.90 16.40 -6.91
C SER A 139 -13.73 16.68 -7.86
N PHE A 140 -12.48 16.52 -7.40
CA PHE A 140 -11.31 16.76 -8.24
C PHE A 140 -11.07 15.63 -9.26
N SER A 141 -11.39 14.39 -8.90
CA SER A 141 -11.26 13.23 -9.79
C SER A 141 -12.47 13.01 -10.70
N ASP A 142 -13.46 13.90 -10.67
CA ASP A 142 -14.68 13.79 -11.48
C ASP A 142 -14.36 13.78 -12.98
N LYS A 143 -14.92 12.79 -13.69
CA LYS A 143 -14.72 12.57 -15.13
C LYS A 143 -15.08 13.78 -16.02
N ARG A 144 -15.82 14.75 -15.49
CA ARG A 144 -16.16 15.99 -16.22
C ARG A 144 -14.98 16.94 -16.38
N TRP A 145 -14.00 16.86 -15.46
CA TRP A 145 -12.86 17.77 -15.41
C TRP A 145 -11.51 17.07 -15.49
N PHE A 146 -11.45 15.82 -15.06
CA PHE A 146 -10.23 15.04 -14.99
C PHE A 146 -10.14 14.05 -16.16
N ASP A 147 -9.26 14.35 -17.09
CA ASP A 147 -8.97 13.50 -18.24
C ASP A 147 -7.80 12.57 -17.93
N VAL A 148 -8.11 11.39 -17.37
CA VAL A 148 -7.11 10.37 -17.01
C VAL A 148 -6.41 9.81 -18.24
N ASP A 149 -7.08 9.73 -19.40
CA ASP A 149 -6.50 9.20 -20.63
C ASP A 149 -5.39 10.12 -21.12
N LYS A 150 -5.67 11.42 -21.20
CA LYS A 150 -4.67 12.42 -21.59
C LYS A 150 -3.48 12.44 -20.66
N LEU A 151 -3.71 12.29 -19.34
CA LEU A 151 -2.64 12.27 -18.35
C LEU A 151 -1.72 11.05 -18.56
N VAL A 152 -2.29 9.85 -18.65
CA VAL A 152 -1.53 8.61 -18.81
C VAL A 152 -0.85 8.53 -20.18
N ASP A 153 -1.54 8.93 -21.25
CA ASP A 153 -0.97 8.93 -22.61
C ASP A 153 0.21 9.90 -22.73
N SER A 154 0.19 11.00 -21.96
CA SER A 154 1.28 12.00 -21.97
C SER A 154 2.47 11.60 -21.11
N LEU A 155 2.23 10.97 -19.95
CA LEU A 155 3.26 10.69 -18.94
C LEU A 155 3.78 9.24 -18.98
N GLY A 156 2.97 8.31 -19.48
CA GLY A 156 3.23 6.88 -19.33
C GLY A 156 2.93 6.43 -17.90
N ASN A 157 3.96 6.34 -17.05
CA ASN A 157 3.76 6.15 -15.61
C ASN A 157 3.39 7.47 -14.92
N VAL A 158 2.53 7.39 -13.90
CA VAL A 158 2.12 8.56 -13.13
C VAL A 158 3.19 8.88 -12.07
N PRO A 159 3.82 10.06 -12.13
CA PRO A 159 4.92 10.39 -11.24
C PRO A 159 4.46 10.63 -9.79
N PRO A 160 5.35 10.47 -8.79
CA PRO A 160 5.03 10.63 -7.38
C PRO A 160 4.41 11.98 -7.04
N GLU A 161 4.80 13.04 -7.73
CA GLU A 161 4.33 14.41 -7.49
C GLU A 161 2.82 14.53 -7.70
N VAL A 162 2.25 13.85 -8.70
CA VAL A 162 0.81 13.81 -8.95
C VAL A 162 0.09 13.08 -7.81
N ILE A 163 0.67 11.99 -7.32
CA ILE A 163 0.10 11.21 -6.21
C ILE A 163 0.12 12.04 -4.91
N VAL A 164 1.25 12.67 -4.61
CA VAL A 164 1.41 13.54 -3.42
C VAL A 164 0.43 14.71 -3.48
N ALA A 165 0.30 15.38 -4.64
CA ALA A 165 -0.66 16.46 -4.82
C ALA A 165 -2.11 16.00 -4.58
N SER A 166 -2.45 14.78 -5.00
CA SER A 166 -3.77 14.20 -4.75
C SER A 166 -4.05 14.01 -3.27
N PHE A 167 -3.06 13.54 -2.50
CA PHE A 167 -3.18 13.41 -1.03
C PHE A 167 -3.26 14.77 -0.34
N ASP A 168 -2.53 15.77 -0.80
CA ASP A 168 -2.61 17.14 -0.26
C ASP A 168 -3.99 17.76 -0.47
N MET A 169 -4.68 17.44 -1.57
CA MET A 169 -6.06 17.87 -1.83
C MET A 169 -7.07 17.30 -0.84
N LEU A 170 -6.82 16.11 -0.27
CA LEU A 170 -7.69 15.52 0.76
C LEU A 170 -7.69 16.34 2.05
N ARG A 171 -6.56 16.92 2.42
CA ARG A 171 -6.38 17.72 3.65
C ARG A 171 -5.40 18.87 3.44
N PRO A 172 -5.77 19.94 2.74
CA PRO A 172 -4.85 21.03 2.40
C PRO A 172 -4.14 21.68 3.59
N ALA A 173 -4.78 21.72 4.76
CA ALA A 173 -4.21 22.29 5.96
C ALA A 173 -3.26 21.34 6.74
N SER A 174 -3.15 20.07 6.35
CA SER A 174 -2.41 19.06 7.14
C SER A 174 -0.92 19.34 7.23
N ARG A 175 -0.30 19.82 6.16
CA ARG A 175 1.12 20.19 6.15
C ARG A 175 1.39 21.37 7.07
N PHE A 176 0.52 22.39 7.03
CA PHE A 176 0.64 23.55 7.89
C PHE A 176 0.47 23.17 9.38
N ALA A 177 -0.56 22.39 9.70
CA ALA A 177 -0.78 21.87 11.06
C ALA A 177 0.38 20.98 11.53
N GLY A 178 0.98 20.19 10.64
CA GLY A 178 2.17 19.39 10.92
C GLY A 178 3.38 20.25 11.32
N ASN A 179 3.63 21.34 10.60
CA ASN A 179 4.71 22.27 10.92
C ASN A 179 4.52 22.99 12.25
N ILE A 180 3.27 23.40 12.58
CA ILE A 180 2.95 23.97 13.88
C ILE A 180 3.22 22.96 15.00
N ARG A 181 2.76 21.72 14.83
CA ARG A 181 2.98 20.65 15.81
C ARG A 181 4.47 20.35 16.01
N LEU A 182 5.27 20.38 14.93
CA LEU A 182 6.71 20.23 15.01
C LEU A 182 7.31 21.39 15.83
N TRP A 183 6.92 22.63 15.54
CA TRP A 183 7.38 23.80 16.28
C TRP A 183 7.04 23.69 17.77
N ASP A 184 5.81 23.32 18.09
CA ASP A 184 5.33 23.15 19.48
C ASP A 184 6.06 22.05 20.25
N ASN A 185 6.79 21.15 19.57
CA ASN A 185 7.50 20.02 20.17
C ASN A 185 9.02 20.01 19.86
N MET A 186 9.58 21.12 19.42
CA MET A 186 11.00 21.18 18.99
C MET A 186 12.00 20.84 20.10
N TRP A 187 11.64 21.03 21.37
CA TRP A 187 12.47 20.65 22.52
C TRP A 187 12.41 19.14 22.86
N ASN A 188 11.53 18.38 22.26
CA ASN A 188 11.40 16.95 22.44
C ASN A 188 12.05 16.20 21.27
N ASP A 189 13.29 15.75 21.47
CA ASP A 189 14.07 15.06 20.44
C ASP A 189 13.36 13.83 19.87
N GLU A 190 12.64 13.07 20.69
CA GLU A 190 11.91 11.89 20.22
C GLU A 190 10.70 12.27 19.34
N ALA A 191 9.98 13.33 19.71
CA ALA A 191 8.89 13.86 18.88
C ALA A 191 9.42 14.37 17.51
N VAL A 192 10.55 15.08 17.52
CA VAL A 192 11.21 15.57 16.31
C VAL A 192 11.67 14.41 15.42
N LYS A 193 12.30 13.37 16.00
CA LYS A 193 12.72 12.17 15.28
C LYS A 193 11.52 11.44 14.66
N ALA A 194 10.45 11.24 15.43
CA ALA A 194 9.22 10.59 14.96
C ALA A 194 8.59 11.37 13.79
N TYR A 195 8.50 12.71 13.92
CA TYR A 195 8.00 13.57 12.84
C TYR A 195 8.84 13.43 11.56
N ARG A 196 10.17 13.51 11.67
CA ARG A 196 11.07 13.40 10.51
C ARG A 196 10.98 12.05 9.82
N ARG A 197 10.78 10.95 10.57
CA ARG A 197 10.60 9.62 9.99
C ARG A 197 9.31 9.54 9.17
N LEU A 198 8.20 10.06 9.72
CA LEU A 198 6.92 10.09 9.00
C LEU A 198 6.97 11.02 7.78
N GLU A 199 7.60 12.19 7.91
CA GLU A 199 7.80 13.13 6.80
C GLU A 199 8.64 12.50 5.68
N ARG A 200 9.72 11.82 6.03
CA ARG A 200 10.55 11.07 5.07
C ARG A 200 9.72 10.04 4.33
N TRP A 201 8.94 9.24 5.05
CA TRP A 201 8.06 8.24 4.44
C TRP A 201 7.02 8.88 3.52
N GLY A 202 6.36 9.95 3.95
CA GLY A 202 5.35 10.65 3.15
C GLY A 202 5.92 11.27 1.85
N ASN A 203 7.20 11.62 1.85
CA ASN A 203 7.90 12.13 0.66
C ASN A 203 8.53 11.01 -0.20
N ASP A 204 8.57 9.76 0.28
CA ASP A 204 9.09 8.59 -0.45
C ASP A 204 7.94 7.83 -1.16
N THR A 205 7.10 8.58 -1.86
CA THR A 205 5.97 8.05 -2.64
C THR A 205 6.47 7.40 -3.93
N LEU A 206 5.86 6.28 -4.31
CA LEU A 206 6.18 5.56 -5.54
C LEU A 206 5.37 6.10 -6.73
N PRO A 207 5.95 6.12 -7.95
CA PRO A 207 5.17 6.28 -9.16
C PRO A 207 4.22 5.10 -9.35
N LEU A 208 3.14 5.30 -10.09
CA LEU A 208 2.20 4.25 -10.46
C LEU A 208 2.31 3.90 -11.94
N ALA A 209 2.15 2.62 -12.27
CA ALA A 209 2.03 2.21 -13.66
C ALA A 209 0.81 2.91 -14.31
N GLY A 210 0.98 3.39 -15.54
CA GLY A 210 -0.03 4.22 -16.19
C GLY A 210 -1.38 3.51 -16.34
N GLU A 211 -1.39 2.29 -16.83
CA GLU A 211 -2.63 1.53 -17.01
C GLU A 211 -3.27 1.13 -15.67
N TYR A 212 -2.48 0.89 -14.63
CA TYR A 212 -3.02 0.68 -13.29
C TYR A 212 -3.74 1.92 -12.76
N PHE A 213 -3.15 3.10 -12.94
CA PHE A 213 -3.78 4.36 -12.53
C PHE A 213 -5.04 4.65 -13.34
N ARG A 214 -5.01 4.42 -14.66
CA ARG A 214 -6.17 4.55 -15.56
C ARG A 214 -7.32 3.64 -15.12
N ASP A 215 -7.04 2.36 -14.91
CA ASP A 215 -8.02 1.38 -14.47
C ASP A 215 -8.63 1.73 -13.10
N THR A 216 -7.78 2.07 -12.12
CA THR A 216 -8.23 2.49 -10.78
C THR A 216 -9.15 3.69 -10.85
N THR A 217 -8.80 4.70 -11.66
CA THR A 217 -9.64 5.89 -11.83
C THR A 217 -10.97 5.54 -12.48
N LYS A 218 -10.96 4.81 -13.60
CA LYS A 218 -12.18 4.55 -14.38
C LYS A 218 -13.10 3.53 -13.72
N LYS A 219 -12.53 2.45 -13.14
CA LYS A 219 -13.29 1.29 -12.64
C LYS A 219 -13.66 1.38 -11.17
N LEU A 220 -12.96 2.22 -10.38
CA LEU A 220 -13.21 2.33 -8.94
C LEU A 220 -13.67 3.72 -8.51
N MET A 221 -13.16 4.78 -9.16
CA MET A 221 -13.53 6.16 -8.76
C MET A 221 -14.74 6.69 -9.52
N TRP A 222 -14.93 6.26 -10.76
CA TRP A 222 -15.98 6.77 -11.65
C TRP A 222 -17.21 5.88 -11.76
N ASP A 223 -17.09 4.59 -11.44
CA ASP A 223 -18.20 3.64 -11.36
C ASP A 223 -18.74 3.52 -9.93
#